data_144188970830a59b6e43d909652ec2cc
#
_entry.id   144188970830a59b6e43d909652ec2cc
#
_cell.length_a   1.000
_cell.length_b   1.000
_cell.length_c   1.000
_cell.angle_alpha   90.00
_cell.angle_beta   90.00
_cell.angle_gamma   90.00
#
_symmetry.space_group_name_H-M   'P 1'
#
loop_
_entity.id
_entity.type
_entity.pdbx_description
1 polymer ?
#
loop_
_entity_poly.entity_id
_entity_poly.type
_entity_poly.pdbx_seq_one_letter_code
_entity_poly.pdbx_strand_id
1 'polypeptide(L)'
;RCLVGSEMCIRDRCRLSVLRFQQLDGLSTALPIGVRRIEAMRTLTTESLAVLMPFRVQEIMEEGGMYFGENAISRNLILCDKSRLLNPNAFVLGVPGSGKSFSTKELIAMLALSTDDDIVICDPEREYASLAEALGGEVVRIAAGSPHHINAMDMVEGYGEGGNPVADKSEFVLSLFEQLDRRGLGPQAKSVVDRCTSAVYADYLRGGEAPTLAHLRDKLLAQPEPQARDLALSLELFTSGTLDAFAHPTNVDTRNRLLVYDIMDLGRQLKTMGLLVITDAMLNRVTDNWRAGRRTHIFIDEFHVVFENEYSGAFFNSAWRRFRKRNAYPTAITQNVEYLLDSVLASTMLSNSELIVMLNQAAADRGKLGELLNISREQMGYITNAEAGCGLLRYGGAIVPFANHFPRGTELYRLMTTKPGE
;
A
#
# COMPACT_ATOMS: atom_id res chain seq x y z
N ARG A 1 -10.63 43.33 38.59
CA ARG A 1 -10.14 43.13 37.18
C ARG A 1 -10.31 41.72 36.63
N CYS A 2 -10.75 40.77 37.45
CA CYS A 2 -11.07 39.40 36.94
C CYS A 2 -12.49 39.24 36.36
N LEU A 3 -13.25 40.34 36.21
CA LEU A 3 -14.68 40.32 35.82
C LEU A 3 -14.95 40.64 34.35
N VAL A 4 -13.94 40.94 33.53
CA VAL A 4 -14.16 41.33 32.13
C VAL A 4 -14.72 40.17 31.27
N GLY A 5 -14.38 38.92 31.59
CA GLY A 5 -15.00 37.75 30.95
C GLY A 5 -16.42 37.42 31.41
N SER A 6 -16.77 37.88 32.64
CA SER A 6 -18.08 37.64 33.23
C SER A 6 -19.14 38.65 32.81
N GLU A 7 -18.75 39.85 32.34
CA GLU A 7 -19.69 40.83 31.80
C GLU A 7 -20.39 40.35 30.50
N MET A 8 -19.73 39.55 29.67
CA MET A 8 -20.34 38.90 28.53
C MET A 8 -21.44 37.91 28.94
N CYS A 9 -21.22 37.10 29.97
CA CYS A 9 -22.22 36.16 30.48
C CYS A 9 -23.40 36.87 31.16
N ILE A 10 -23.20 38.02 31.76
CA ILE A 10 -24.28 38.83 32.33
C ILE A 10 -25.18 39.41 31.23
N ARG A 11 -24.59 39.82 30.12
CA ARG A 11 -25.32 40.33 28.94
C ARG A 11 -26.20 39.25 28.31
N ASP A 12 -25.79 37.97 28.39
CA ASP A 12 -26.49 36.80 27.88
C ASP A 12 -27.48 36.16 28.88
N ARG A 13 -27.96 36.93 29.88
CA ARG A 13 -28.90 36.51 30.91
C ARG A 13 -28.41 35.42 31.88
N CYS A 14 -27.12 35.17 32.00
CA CYS A 14 -26.55 34.35 33.04
C CYS A 14 -26.34 35.17 34.33
N ARG A 15 -26.66 34.56 35.49
CA ARG A 15 -26.45 35.17 36.78
C ARG A 15 -25.15 34.66 37.43
N LEU A 16 -24.21 35.50 37.66
CA LEU A 16 -22.95 35.19 38.36
C LEU A 16 -23.10 35.52 39.82
N SER A 17 -22.80 34.58 40.72
CA SER A 17 -22.73 34.77 42.15
C SER A 17 -21.35 34.42 42.70
N VAL A 18 -20.75 35.32 43.47
CA VAL A 18 -19.47 35.04 44.13
C VAL A 18 -19.72 34.12 45.31
N LEU A 19 -19.05 33.00 45.38
CA LEU A 19 -19.05 32.08 46.50
C LEU A 19 -18.32 32.74 47.70
N ARG A 20 -19.06 33.14 48.73
CA ARG A 20 -18.47 33.70 49.98
C ARG A 20 -18.47 32.60 51.02
N PHE A 21 -17.29 32.32 51.59
CA PHE A 21 -17.05 31.25 52.58
C PHE A 21 -17.36 29.82 52.13
N GLN A 22 -17.55 29.64 50.82
CA GLN A 22 -17.82 28.33 50.19
C GLN A 22 -16.85 28.03 49.05
N GLN A 23 -15.67 28.63 49.05
CA GLN A 23 -14.70 28.49 47.94
C GLN A 23 -14.21 27.05 47.80
N LEU A 24 -13.91 26.39 48.93
CA LEU A 24 -13.46 25.01 48.94
C LEU A 24 -14.56 24.04 48.47
N ASP A 25 -15.79 24.29 48.91
CA ASP A 25 -16.96 23.49 48.48
C ASP A 25 -17.26 23.71 47.00
N GLY A 26 -17.10 24.94 46.54
CA GLY A 26 -17.22 25.25 45.09
C GLY A 26 -16.15 24.57 44.26
N LEU A 27 -14.89 24.61 44.72
CA LEU A 27 -13.78 23.91 44.07
C LEU A 27 -14.05 22.39 43.99
N SER A 28 -14.43 21.79 45.13
CA SER A 28 -14.73 20.35 45.19
C SER A 28 -15.88 19.95 44.28
N THR A 29 -16.89 20.83 44.11
CA THR A 29 -18.03 20.59 43.23
C THR A 29 -17.65 20.73 41.74
N ALA A 30 -16.72 21.66 41.43
CA ALA A 30 -16.29 21.90 40.04
C ALA A 30 -15.26 20.87 39.52
N LEU A 31 -14.54 20.21 40.41
CA LEU A 31 -13.58 19.17 40.03
C LEU A 31 -14.30 17.89 39.65
N PRO A 32 -13.77 17.11 38.69
CA PRO A 32 -14.40 15.86 38.20
C PRO A 32 -14.23 14.67 39.17
N ILE A 33 -14.43 14.92 40.48
CA ILE A 33 -14.30 13.92 41.55
C ILE A 33 -15.65 13.35 42.01
N GLY A 34 -16.75 13.74 41.36
CA GLY A 34 -18.09 13.24 41.64
C GLY A 34 -18.70 13.73 42.98
N VAL A 35 -18.12 14.78 43.61
CA VAL A 35 -18.61 15.31 44.88
C VAL A 35 -19.34 16.63 44.65
N ARG A 36 -20.56 16.77 45.16
CA ARG A 36 -21.32 18.01 45.16
C ARG A 36 -21.43 18.54 46.60
N ARG A 37 -20.86 19.71 46.86
CA ARG A 37 -20.87 20.35 48.19
C ARG A 37 -21.61 21.67 48.22
N ILE A 38 -21.93 22.26 47.05
CA ILE A 38 -22.76 23.47 46.97
C ILE A 38 -24.15 23.11 46.42
N GLU A 39 -25.16 23.81 46.93
CA GLU A 39 -26.54 23.67 46.45
C GLU A 39 -26.82 24.61 45.28
N ALA A 40 -26.36 24.18 44.11
CA ALA A 40 -26.61 24.88 42.83
C ALA A 40 -27.26 23.89 41.86
N MET A 41 -28.56 23.66 42.02
CA MET A 41 -29.31 22.72 41.18
C MET A 41 -30.14 23.45 40.13
N ARG A 42 -30.14 22.91 38.92
CA ARG A 42 -31.06 23.26 37.84
C ARG A 42 -31.66 22.00 37.26
N THR A 43 -32.95 21.93 37.15
CA THR A 43 -33.63 20.88 36.40
C THR A 43 -33.49 21.21 34.91
N LEU A 44 -32.90 20.29 34.16
CA LEU A 44 -32.78 20.33 32.71
C LEU A 44 -33.69 19.28 32.09
N THR A 45 -34.34 19.59 30.99
CA THR A 45 -35.03 18.59 30.19
C THR A 45 -33.97 17.71 29.50
N THR A 46 -34.31 16.46 29.12
CA THR A 46 -33.42 15.57 28.37
C THR A 46 -32.91 16.24 27.10
N GLU A 47 -33.74 17.01 26.43
CA GLU A 47 -33.40 17.76 25.22
C GLU A 47 -32.33 18.84 25.50
N SER A 48 -32.50 19.61 26.59
CA SER A 48 -31.52 20.61 27.01
C SER A 48 -30.21 19.99 27.45
N LEU A 49 -30.24 18.79 28.06
CA LEU A 49 -29.07 18.06 28.49
C LEU A 49 -28.33 17.47 27.31
N ALA A 50 -29.03 17.00 26.28
CA ALA A 50 -28.43 16.45 25.06
C ALA A 50 -27.53 17.47 24.32
N VAL A 51 -27.90 18.76 24.37
CA VAL A 51 -27.06 19.83 23.76
C VAL A 51 -25.73 20.04 24.51
N LEU A 52 -25.65 19.64 25.79
CA LEU A 52 -24.43 19.75 26.59
C LEU A 52 -23.47 18.58 26.38
N MET A 53 -23.88 17.52 25.67
CA MET A 53 -22.99 16.42 25.35
C MET A 53 -21.95 16.89 24.32
N PRO A 54 -20.64 16.70 24.60
CA PRO A 54 -19.58 17.10 23.70
C PRO A 54 -19.49 16.08 22.57
N PHE A 55 -20.37 16.19 21.58
CA PHE A 55 -20.25 15.42 20.36
C PHE A 55 -18.96 15.86 19.66
N ARG A 56 -18.02 14.93 19.54
CA ARG A 56 -16.78 15.16 18.79
C ARG A 56 -16.78 14.25 17.56
N VAL A 57 -16.47 14.83 16.43
CA VAL A 57 -16.15 14.08 15.22
C VAL A 57 -14.68 13.66 15.30
N GLN A 58 -14.40 12.43 14.93
CA GLN A 58 -13.02 11.96 14.83
C GLN A 58 -12.34 12.67 13.65
N GLU A 59 -11.17 13.26 13.89
CA GLU A 59 -10.42 14.02 12.92
C GLU A 59 -9.06 13.39 12.68
N ILE A 60 -8.53 13.56 11.47
CA ILE A 60 -7.17 13.17 11.10
C ILE A 60 -6.53 14.39 10.44
N MET A 61 -5.60 15.03 11.13
CA MET A 61 -4.93 16.23 10.65
C MET A 61 -3.46 16.21 11.08
N GLU A 62 -2.64 15.51 10.30
CA GLU A 62 -1.19 15.45 10.54
C GLU A 62 -0.47 16.58 9.81
N GLU A 63 0.36 17.31 10.53
CA GLU A 63 1.18 18.38 9.95
C GLU A 63 2.16 17.81 8.92
N GLY A 64 2.14 18.36 7.70
CA GLY A 64 2.92 17.87 6.57
C GLY A 64 2.37 16.61 5.91
N GLY A 65 1.17 16.15 6.33
CA GLY A 65 0.50 14.98 5.76
C GLY A 65 -0.02 15.23 4.34
N MET A 66 -0.19 14.14 3.60
CA MET A 66 -0.83 14.14 2.28
C MET A 66 -2.36 14.28 2.43
N TYR A 67 -2.96 15.00 1.52
CA TYR A 67 -4.41 15.21 1.47
C TYR A 67 -5.14 13.94 0.99
N PHE A 68 -6.20 13.56 1.71
CA PHE A 68 -7.05 12.41 1.37
C PHE A 68 -8.52 12.79 1.14
N GLY A 69 -8.85 14.08 1.20
CA GLY A 69 -10.21 14.58 1.07
C GLY A 69 -10.65 15.38 2.28
N GLU A 70 -11.96 15.59 2.39
CA GLU A 70 -12.62 16.23 3.52
C GLU A 70 -13.35 15.17 4.35
N ASN A 71 -13.36 15.34 5.66
CA ASN A 71 -14.20 14.54 6.55
C ASN A 71 -15.69 14.79 6.18
N ALA A 72 -16.41 13.74 5.82
CA ALA A 72 -17.78 13.85 5.34
C ALA A 72 -18.75 14.42 6.39
N ILE A 73 -18.38 14.39 7.68
CA ILE A 73 -19.21 14.89 8.79
C ILE A 73 -18.83 16.34 9.14
N SER A 74 -17.55 16.59 9.47
CA SER A 74 -17.10 17.91 9.94
C SER A 74 -16.71 18.87 8.82
N ARG A 75 -16.45 18.38 7.61
CA ARG A 75 -15.93 19.13 6.46
C ARG A 75 -14.51 19.65 6.63
N ASN A 76 -13.79 19.21 7.66
CA ASN A 76 -12.38 19.51 7.83
C ASN A 76 -11.53 18.68 6.87
N LEU A 77 -10.36 19.21 6.52
CA LEU A 77 -9.40 18.49 5.68
C LEU A 77 -8.89 17.23 6.39
N ILE A 78 -8.67 16.18 5.65
CA ILE A 78 -8.01 14.97 6.12
C ILE A 78 -6.58 14.96 5.58
N LEU A 79 -5.61 15.05 6.48
CA LEU A 79 -4.19 15.04 6.19
C LEU A 79 -3.54 13.85 6.90
N CYS A 80 -2.92 12.95 6.15
CA CYS A 80 -2.29 11.72 6.67
C CYS A 80 -0.82 11.65 6.32
N ASP A 81 0.01 11.32 7.30
CA ASP A 81 1.43 11.04 7.11
C ASP A 81 1.74 9.57 7.41
N LYS A 82 2.00 8.78 6.37
CA LYS A 82 2.33 7.35 6.50
C LYS A 82 3.56 7.11 7.39
N SER A 83 4.52 8.04 7.42
CA SER A 83 5.75 7.90 8.19
C SER A 83 5.53 7.88 9.71
N ARG A 84 4.38 8.38 10.16
CA ARG A 84 4.00 8.40 11.58
C ARG A 84 3.29 7.13 12.05
N LEU A 85 2.91 6.26 11.12
CA LEU A 85 2.25 5.00 11.45
C LEU A 85 3.28 3.95 11.90
N LEU A 86 2.87 3.09 12.84
CA LEU A 86 3.69 1.94 13.26
C LEU A 86 3.84 0.93 12.12
N ASN A 87 2.79 0.79 11.32
CA ASN A 87 2.79 -0.02 10.11
C ASN A 87 2.31 0.81 8.91
N PRO A 88 3.24 1.43 8.13
CA PRO A 88 2.92 2.34 7.03
C PRO A 88 2.38 1.64 5.78
N ASN A 89 2.14 0.34 5.85
CA ASN A 89 1.54 -0.41 4.76
C ASN A 89 0.10 0.08 4.50
N ALA A 90 -0.27 0.18 3.23
CA ALA A 90 -1.55 0.74 2.84
C ALA A 90 -2.30 -0.13 1.83
N PHE A 91 -3.63 -0.02 1.85
CA PHE A 91 -4.52 -0.59 0.86
C PHE A 91 -5.49 0.45 0.32
N VAL A 92 -5.78 0.37 -0.98
CA VAL A 92 -6.86 1.12 -1.64
C VAL A 92 -7.83 0.10 -2.23
N LEU A 93 -9.02 0.02 -1.65
CA LEU A 93 -10.04 -0.97 -1.94
C LEU A 93 -11.27 -0.34 -2.57
N GLY A 94 -11.87 -0.97 -3.58
CA GLY A 94 -13.13 -0.50 -4.15
C GLY A 94 -13.47 -1.16 -5.47
N VAL A 95 -14.75 -1.20 -5.80
CA VAL A 95 -15.23 -1.75 -7.08
C VAL A 95 -14.77 -0.88 -8.26
N PRO A 96 -14.82 -1.40 -9.50
CA PRO A 96 -14.57 -0.60 -10.70
C PRO A 96 -15.44 0.67 -10.72
N GLY A 97 -14.85 1.80 -11.13
CA GLY A 97 -15.53 3.08 -11.19
C GLY A 97 -15.71 3.82 -9.86
N SER A 98 -15.26 3.26 -8.73
CA SER A 98 -15.32 3.90 -7.41
C SER A 98 -14.31 5.06 -7.20
N GLY A 99 -13.34 5.22 -8.12
CA GLY A 99 -12.31 6.26 -8.06
C GLY A 99 -10.96 5.80 -7.51
N LYS A 100 -10.69 4.49 -7.40
CA LYS A 100 -9.40 3.94 -6.89
C LYS A 100 -8.19 4.53 -7.60
N SER A 101 -8.12 4.33 -8.91
CA SER A 101 -6.98 4.76 -9.73
C SER A 101 -6.83 6.28 -9.69
N PHE A 102 -7.95 7.03 -9.66
CA PHE A 102 -7.94 8.48 -9.51
C PHE A 102 -7.33 8.91 -8.17
N SER A 103 -7.82 8.38 -7.05
CA SER A 103 -7.32 8.71 -5.71
C SER A 103 -5.85 8.29 -5.53
N THR A 104 -5.45 7.16 -6.14
CA THR A 104 -4.05 6.72 -6.12
C THR A 104 -3.16 7.67 -6.93
N LYS A 105 -3.59 8.08 -8.12
CA LYS A 105 -2.86 9.05 -8.97
C LYS A 105 -2.74 10.40 -8.29
N GLU A 106 -3.77 10.86 -7.60
CA GLU A 106 -3.73 12.09 -6.81
C GLU A 106 -2.68 12.01 -5.70
N LEU A 107 -2.62 10.90 -4.97
CA LEU A 107 -1.61 10.68 -3.94
C LEU A 107 -0.19 10.64 -4.56
N ILE A 108 -0.01 9.97 -5.70
CA ILE A 108 1.26 9.92 -6.43
C ILE A 108 1.67 11.33 -6.87
N ALA A 109 0.76 12.12 -7.43
CA ALA A 109 1.04 13.49 -7.85
C ALA A 109 1.46 14.37 -6.67
N MET A 110 0.75 14.28 -5.54
CA MET A 110 1.12 15.01 -4.32
C MET A 110 2.50 14.61 -3.81
N LEU A 111 2.82 13.32 -3.74
CA LEU A 111 4.13 12.83 -3.32
C LEU A 111 5.22 13.33 -4.27
N ALA A 112 5.00 13.27 -5.59
CA ALA A 112 5.95 13.71 -6.59
C ALA A 112 6.25 15.21 -6.50
N LEU A 113 5.24 16.02 -6.17
CA LEU A 113 5.33 17.49 -6.13
C LEU A 113 5.80 18.04 -4.77
N SER A 114 5.55 17.32 -3.67
CA SER A 114 5.80 17.83 -2.31
C SER A 114 6.95 17.14 -1.57
N THR A 115 7.50 16.05 -2.10
CA THR A 115 8.61 15.31 -1.47
C THR A 115 9.73 15.04 -2.45
N ASP A 116 10.91 14.67 -1.93
CA ASP A 116 12.04 14.14 -2.71
C ASP A 116 12.12 12.62 -2.66
N ASP A 117 11.09 11.95 -2.12
CA ASP A 117 11.03 10.51 -1.98
C ASP A 117 10.92 9.82 -3.36
N ASP A 118 11.46 8.61 -3.48
CA ASP A 118 11.30 7.81 -4.69
C ASP A 118 9.89 7.21 -4.74
N ILE A 119 9.33 7.13 -5.94
CA ILE A 119 8.00 6.57 -6.20
C ILE A 119 8.14 5.49 -7.26
N VAL A 120 7.77 4.25 -6.93
CA VAL A 120 7.86 3.11 -7.83
C VAL A 120 6.50 2.45 -7.96
N ILE A 121 6.04 2.30 -9.19
CA ILE A 121 4.69 1.83 -9.52
C ILE A 121 4.77 0.56 -10.36
N CYS A 122 4.03 -0.49 -9.99
CA CYS A 122 3.73 -1.64 -10.85
C CYS A 122 2.35 -1.46 -11.45
N ASP A 123 2.29 -1.32 -12.77
CA ASP A 123 1.10 -0.96 -13.55
C ASP A 123 0.73 -2.06 -14.55
N PRO A 124 -0.14 -3.01 -14.17
CA PRO A 124 -0.59 -4.07 -15.06
C PRO A 124 -1.73 -3.67 -16.00
N GLU A 125 -2.29 -2.45 -15.88
CA GLU A 125 -3.43 -1.97 -16.66
C GLU A 125 -3.13 -0.69 -17.45
N ARG A 126 -1.88 -0.20 -17.42
CA ARG A 126 -1.39 1.03 -18.11
C ARG A 126 -2.17 2.29 -17.75
N GLU A 127 -2.46 2.46 -16.48
CA GLU A 127 -3.23 3.60 -16.01
C GLU A 127 -2.36 4.79 -15.58
N TYR A 128 -1.09 4.58 -15.20
CA TYR A 128 -0.23 5.60 -14.56
C TYR A 128 0.74 6.27 -15.52
N ALA A 129 0.92 5.77 -16.74
CA ALA A 129 1.94 6.23 -17.69
C ALA A 129 1.84 7.73 -17.99
N SER A 130 0.65 8.23 -18.35
CA SER A 130 0.46 9.65 -18.72
C SER A 130 0.78 10.62 -17.58
N LEU A 131 0.40 10.27 -16.35
CA LEU A 131 0.72 11.06 -15.16
C LEU A 131 2.23 11.06 -14.88
N ALA A 132 2.86 9.89 -14.96
CA ALA A 132 4.29 9.76 -14.71
C ALA A 132 5.11 10.56 -15.71
N GLU A 133 4.83 10.44 -17.00
CA GLU A 133 5.49 11.20 -18.08
C GLU A 133 5.32 12.72 -17.87
N ALA A 134 4.12 13.19 -17.53
CA ALA A 134 3.85 14.60 -17.24
C ALA A 134 4.61 15.15 -16.01
N LEU A 135 4.90 14.29 -15.04
CA LEU A 135 5.70 14.63 -13.84
C LEU A 135 7.21 14.39 -14.00
N GLY A 136 7.68 14.08 -15.23
CA GLY A 136 9.09 13.83 -15.50
C GLY A 136 9.60 12.46 -15.05
N GLY A 137 8.68 11.51 -14.85
CA GLY A 137 8.96 10.12 -14.51
C GLY A 137 9.36 9.28 -15.73
N GLU A 138 9.84 8.08 -15.47
CA GLU A 138 10.22 7.09 -16.48
C GLU A 138 9.18 5.95 -16.52
N VAL A 139 8.77 5.56 -17.74
CA VAL A 139 7.84 4.44 -17.96
C VAL A 139 8.56 3.31 -18.69
N VAL A 140 8.82 2.24 -17.97
CA VAL A 140 9.46 1.03 -18.49
C VAL A 140 8.37 0.05 -18.94
N ARG A 141 8.19 -0.07 -20.25
CA ARG A 141 7.22 -1.01 -20.85
C ARG A 141 7.86 -2.36 -21.09
N ILE A 142 7.37 -3.37 -20.39
CA ILE A 142 7.87 -4.75 -20.48
C ILE A 142 6.81 -5.60 -21.18
N ALA A 143 7.19 -6.21 -22.28
CA ALA A 143 6.34 -7.07 -23.08
C ALA A 143 7.14 -8.24 -23.65
N ALA A 144 6.46 -9.29 -24.08
CA ALA A 144 7.09 -10.36 -24.82
C ALA A 144 7.69 -9.81 -26.14
N GLY A 145 8.99 -10.04 -26.36
CA GLY A 145 9.71 -9.51 -27.53
C GLY A 145 9.97 -7.99 -27.51
N SER A 146 9.78 -7.30 -26.38
CA SER A 146 10.18 -5.92 -26.19
C SER A 146 11.70 -5.79 -26.16
N PRO A 147 12.28 -4.65 -26.63
CA PRO A 147 13.69 -4.36 -26.44
C PRO A 147 14.05 -4.01 -24.98
N HIS A 148 13.06 -3.80 -24.13
CA HIS A 148 13.24 -3.47 -22.71
C HIS A 148 13.20 -4.72 -21.84
N HIS A 149 14.26 -4.91 -21.04
CA HIS A 149 14.44 -6.10 -20.21
C HIS A 149 14.72 -5.71 -18.76
N ILE A 150 14.16 -6.49 -17.85
CA ILE A 150 14.49 -6.50 -16.42
C ILE A 150 14.99 -7.89 -16.08
N ASN A 151 16.21 -7.99 -15.60
CA ASN A 151 16.80 -9.27 -15.24
C ASN A 151 16.20 -9.82 -13.94
N ALA A 152 15.55 -10.95 -13.99
CA ALA A 152 15.01 -11.63 -12.81
C ALA A 152 16.10 -12.03 -11.78
N MET A 153 17.34 -12.13 -12.22
CA MET A 153 18.48 -12.53 -11.38
C MET A 153 19.29 -11.34 -10.84
N ASP A 154 18.90 -10.09 -11.08
CA ASP A 154 19.60 -8.94 -10.50
C ASP A 154 19.54 -8.97 -8.98
N MET A 155 20.68 -8.68 -8.36
CA MET A 155 20.85 -8.65 -6.91
C MET A 155 21.80 -7.52 -6.52
N VAL A 156 21.31 -6.59 -5.71
CA VAL A 156 22.12 -5.48 -5.17
C VAL A 156 22.84 -5.89 -3.89
N GLU A 157 23.88 -5.15 -3.54
CA GLU A 157 24.56 -5.33 -2.26
C GLU A 157 23.63 -5.07 -1.07
N GLY A 158 23.59 -5.98 -0.10
CA GLY A 158 22.65 -5.91 1.04
C GLY A 158 21.24 -6.42 0.73
N TYR A 159 21.06 -7.12 -0.39
CA TYR A 159 19.83 -7.86 -0.66
C TYR A 159 19.53 -8.87 0.45
N GLY A 160 18.26 -9.02 0.82
CA GLY A 160 17.83 -9.98 1.85
C GLY A 160 17.90 -9.44 3.29
N GLU A 161 17.51 -10.25 4.28
CA GLU A 161 17.48 -9.88 5.71
C GLU A 161 18.50 -10.65 6.57
N GLY A 162 18.90 -11.83 6.14
CA GLY A 162 19.59 -12.79 6.98
C GLY A 162 21.13 -12.77 6.88
N GLY A 163 21.72 -11.79 6.21
CA GLY A 163 23.18 -11.79 5.97
C GLY A 163 23.66 -12.80 4.91
N ASN A 164 22.75 -13.56 4.31
CA ASN A 164 23.00 -14.43 3.18
C ASN A 164 22.10 -14.05 1.99
N PRO A 165 22.50 -13.08 1.15
CA PRO A 165 21.69 -12.60 0.04
C PRO A 165 21.40 -13.69 -1.00
N VAL A 166 22.27 -14.67 -1.14
CA VAL A 166 22.08 -15.78 -2.09
C VAL A 166 20.94 -16.70 -1.63
N ALA A 167 20.80 -16.96 -0.34
CA ALA A 167 19.70 -17.77 0.17
C ALA A 167 18.34 -17.07 -0.05
N ASP A 168 18.24 -15.76 0.25
CA ASP A 168 17.04 -14.99 0.00
C ASP A 168 16.67 -14.93 -1.50
N LYS A 169 17.70 -14.85 -2.36
CA LYS A 169 17.49 -14.88 -3.81
C LYS A 169 17.11 -16.28 -4.31
N SER A 170 17.61 -17.32 -3.67
CA SER A 170 17.20 -18.71 -3.95
C SER A 170 15.70 -18.92 -3.64
N GLU A 171 15.19 -18.35 -2.55
CA GLU A 171 13.75 -18.37 -2.24
C GLU A 171 12.92 -17.67 -3.34
N PHE A 172 13.39 -16.53 -3.83
CA PHE A 172 12.75 -15.86 -4.95
C PHE A 172 12.75 -16.72 -6.22
N VAL A 173 13.88 -17.32 -6.59
CA VAL A 173 14.01 -18.22 -7.75
C VAL A 173 13.09 -19.44 -7.60
N LEU A 174 13.02 -20.04 -6.40
CA LEU A 174 12.06 -21.11 -6.11
C LEU A 174 10.62 -20.66 -6.38
N SER A 175 10.25 -19.45 -5.95
CA SER A 175 8.92 -18.90 -6.20
C SER A 175 8.64 -18.72 -7.70
N LEU A 176 9.64 -18.38 -8.52
CA LEU A 176 9.48 -18.33 -9.98
C LEU A 176 9.20 -19.73 -10.56
N PHE A 177 9.95 -20.75 -10.17
CA PHE A 177 9.73 -22.13 -10.65
C PHE A 177 8.35 -22.67 -10.24
N GLU A 178 7.87 -22.35 -9.05
CA GLU A 178 6.56 -22.76 -8.57
C GLU A 178 5.40 -22.10 -9.36
N GLN A 179 5.65 -20.97 -10.04
CA GLN A 179 4.72 -20.42 -11.04
C GLN A 179 4.68 -21.24 -12.35
N LEU A 180 5.78 -21.89 -12.69
CA LEU A 180 5.89 -22.67 -13.92
C LEU A 180 5.24 -24.06 -13.80
N ASP A 181 5.25 -24.65 -12.60
CA ASP A 181 4.58 -25.94 -12.34
C ASP A 181 3.45 -25.78 -11.31
N ARG A 182 2.21 -25.78 -11.76
CA ARG A 182 1.01 -25.65 -10.89
C ARG A 182 0.89 -26.75 -9.82
N ARG A 183 1.61 -27.86 -9.96
CA ARG A 183 1.63 -28.95 -8.98
C ARG A 183 2.61 -28.69 -7.84
N GLY A 184 3.38 -27.60 -7.96
CA GLY A 184 4.48 -27.25 -7.03
C GLY A 184 5.71 -28.12 -7.20
N LEU A 185 6.84 -27.64 -6.67
CA LEU A 185 8.12 -28.35 -6.74
C LEU A 185 8.24 -29.41 -5.65
N GLY A 186 8.58 -30.62 -6.03
CA GLY A 186 8.99 -31.67 -5.08
C GLY A 186 10.30 -31.31 -4.35
N PRO A 187 10.57 -31.92 -3.17
CA PRO A 187 11.75 -31.60 -2.36
C PRO A 187 13.09 -31.73 -3.12
N GLN A 188 13.18 -32.72 -4.01
CA GLN A 188 14.39 -32.93 -4.83
C GLN A 188 14.60 -31.80 -5.84
N ALA A 189 13.54 -31.37 -6.51
CA ALA A 189 13.56 -30.24 -7.44
C ALA A 189 13.96 -28.94 -6.72
N LYS A 190 13.41 -28.68 -5.52
CA LYS A 190 13.81 -27.52 -4.68
C LYS A 190 15.30 -27.53 -4.35
N SER A 191 15.87 -28.68 -3.95
CA SER A 191 17.29 -28.82 -3.66
C SER A 191 18.17 -28.58 -4.89
N VAL A 192 17.70 -29.00 -6.07
CA VAL A 192 18.43 -28.76 -7.34
C VAL A 192 18.42 -27.28 -7.70
N VAL A 193 17.26 -26.61 -7.60
CA VAL A 193 17.14 -25.17 -7.87
C VAL A 193 18.04 -24.36 -6.92
N ASP A 194 17.99 -24.63 -5.62
CA ASP A 194 18.80 -23.94 -4.61
C ASP A 194 20.30 -24.09 -4.89
N ARG A 195 20.76 -25.32 -5.13
CA ARG A 195 22.16 -25.63 -5.46
C ARG A 195 22.61 -24.90 -6.73
N CYS A 196 21.80 -24.92 -7.80
CA CYS A 196 22.15 -24.27 -9.05
C CYS A 196 22.14 -22.74 -8.92
N THR A 197 21.18 -22.17 -8.21
CA THR A 197 21.14 -20.73 -7.90
C THR A 197 22.38 -20.32 -7.13
N SER A 198 22.73 -21.04 -6.07
CA SER A 198 23.95 -20.79 -5.28
C SER A 198 25.22 -20.86 -6.13
N ALA A 199 25.32 -21.82 -7.06
CA ALA A 199 26.45 -21.95 -7.96
C ALA A 199 26.60 -20.77 -8.93
N VAL A 200 25.47 -20.29 -9.51
CA VAL A 200 25.46 -19.13 -10.41
C VAL A 200 25.92 -17.85 -9.68
N TYR A 201 25.43 -17.62 -8.47
CA TYR A 201 25.86 -16.46 -7.67
C TYR A 201 27.28 -16.59 -7.12
N ALA A 202 27.77 -17.82 -6.84
CA ALA A 202 29.18 -18.01 -6.47
C ALA A 202 30.14 -17.58 -7.58
N ASP A 203 29.78 -17.78 -8.85
CA ASP A 203 30.57 -17.32 -9.98
C ASP A 203 30.52 -15.77 -10.09
N TYR A 204 29.36 -15.17 -9.91
CA TYR A 204 29.16 -13.70 -9.88
C TYR A 204 29.98 -13.02 -8.77
N LEU A 205 29.91 -13.54 -7.54
CA LEU A 205 30.63 -12.98 -6.40
C LEU A 205 32.16 -13.10 -6.51
N ARG A 206 32.67 -13.95 -7.41
CA ARG A 206 34.10 -14.02 -7.76
C ARG A 206 34.52 -13.06 -8.88
N GLY A 207 33.61 -12.18 -9.31
CA GLY A 207 33.86 -11.18 -10.36
C GLY A 207 33.42 -11.62 -11.75
N GLY A 208 32.54 -12.61 -11.83
CA GLY A 208 31.87 -13.00 -13.08
C GLY A 208 30.80 -12.01 -13.51
N GLU A 209 30.18 -12.27 -14.66
CA GLU A 209 29.06 -11.48 -15.20
C GLU A 209 27.82 -11.60 -14.29
N ALA A 210 26.94 -10.58 -14.35
CA ALA A 210 25.66 -10.62 -13.66
C ALA A 210 24.85 -11.85 -14.10
N PRO A 211 24.36 -12.68 -13.17
CA PRO A 211 23.62 -13.88 -13.52
C PRO A 211 22.32 -13.57 -14.23
N THR A 212 21.89 -14.45 -15.14
CA THR A 212 20.60 -14.40 -15.82
C THR A 212 19.89 -15.74 -15.71
N LEU A 213 18.61 -15.80 -16.06
CA LEU A 213 17.88 -17.09 -16.12
C LEU A 213 18.50 -18.07 -17.12
N ALA A 214 19.19 -17.57 -18.17
CA ALA A 214 19.92 -18.41 -19.10
C ALA A 214 21.10 -19.11 -18.40
N HIS A 215 21.90 -18.39 -17.61
CA HIS A 215 22.97 -18.97 -16.82
C HIS A 215 22.47 -20.03 -15.82
N LEU A 216 21.29 -19.78 -15.21
CA LEU A 216 20.65 -20.76 -14.31
C LEU A 216 20.24 -22.02 -15.08
N ARG A 217 19.63 -21.87 -16.26
CA ARG A 217 19.26 -23.01 -17.14
C ARG A 217 20.49 -23.85 -17.49
N ASP A 218 21.57 -23.23 -17.88
CA ASP A 218 22.81 -23.94 -18.24
C ASP A 218 23.39 -24.71 -17.04
N LYS A 219 23.34 -24.14 -15.83
CA LYS A 219 23.72 -24.86 -14.60
C LYS A 219 22.79 -26.05 -14.32
N LEU A 220 21.49 -25.92 -14.56
CA LEU A 220 20.54 -27.03 -14.43
C LEU A 220 20.82 -28.15 -15.44
N LEU A 221 21.10 -27.83 -16.71
CA LEU A 221 21.47 -28.81 -17.73
C LEU A 221 22.75 -29.56 -17.43
N ALA A 222 23.67 -28.97 -16.67
CA ALA A 222 24.91 -29.59 -16.24
C ALA A 222 24.75 -30.57 -15.05
N GLN A 223 23.55 -30.63 -14.45
CA GLN A 223 23.28 -31.55 -13.34
C GLN A 223 22.94 -32.98 -13.85
N PRO A 224 23.31 -34.04 -13.12
CA PRO A 224 23.03 -35.42 -13.54
C PRO A 224 21.59 -35.86 -13.25
N GLU A 225 20.85 -35.15 -12.38
CA GLU A 225 19.52 -35.55 -11.95
C GLU A 225 18.46 -35.30 -13.04
N PRO A 226 17.51 -36.23 -13.25
CA PRO A 226 16.42 -36.06 -14.23
C PRO A 226 15.57 -34.80 -13.96
N GLN A 227 15.32 -34.48 -12.69
CA GLN A 227 14.57 -33.30 -12.25
C GLN A 227 15.22 -31.99 -12.73
N ALA A 228 16.56 -31.94 -12.79
CA ALA A 228 17.26 -30.77 -13.28
C ALA A 228 16.99 -30.52 -14.77
N ARG A 229 16.90 -31.59 -15.56
CA ARG A 229 16.55 -31.49 -16.99
C ARG A 229 15.11 -31.02 -17.19
N ASP A 230 14.16 -31.50 -16.39
CA ASP A 230 12.76 -31.07 -16.44
C ASP A 230 12.64 -29.59 -16.06
N LEU A 231 13.36 -29.15 -15.03
CA LEU A 231 13.43 -27.74 -14.63
C LEU A 231 14.05 -26.86 -15.74
N ALA A 232 15.14 -27.30 -16.35
CA ALA A 232 15.76 -26.56 -17.46
C ALA A 232 14.84 -26.45 -18.67
N LEU A 233 14.07 -27.50 -18.97
CA LEU A 233 13.07 -27.50 -20.04
C LEU A 233 11.92 -26.52 -19.72
N SER A 234 11.48 -26.46 -18.47
CA SER A 234 10.43 -25.50 -18.05
C SER A 234 10.87 -24.04 -18.18
N LEU A 235 12.20 -23.75 -18.08
CA LEU A 235 12.77 -22.42 -18.30
C LEU A 235 13.00 -22.08 -19.78
N GLU A 236 12.97 -23.04 -20.69
CA GLU A 236 13.35 -22.82 -22.10
C GLU A 236 12.48 -21.75 -22.76
N LEU A 237 11.17 -21.78 -22.52
CA LEU A 237 10.21 -20.80 -23.02
C LEU A 237 10.56 -19.37 -22.56
N PHE A 238 11.13 -19.23 -21.36
CA PHE A 238 11.42 -17.96 -20.70
C PHE A 238 12.88 -17.52 -20.84
N THR A 239 13.74 -18.33 -21.49
CA THR A 239 15.16 -17.99 -21.69
C THR A 239 15.56 -17.89 -23.15
N SER A 240 15.11 -18.79 -23.99
CA SER A 240 15.40 -18.85 -25.43
C SER A 240 14.16 -18.91 -26.29
N GLY A 241 12.98 -18.92 -25.67
CA GLY A 241 11.68 -18.89 -26.35
C GLY A 241 11.15 -17.46 -26.51
N THR A 242 9.86 -17.36 -26.81
CA THR A 242 9.18 -16.08 -27.10
C THR A 242 8.85 -15.24 -25.86
N LEU A 243 9.04 -15.77 -24.65
CA LEU A 243 8.69 -15.13 -23.38
C LEU A 243 9.92 -14.76 -22.56
N ASP A 244 10.97 -14.27 -23.21
CA ASP A 244 12.31 -14.02 -22.64
C ASP A 244 12.50 -12.65 -21.97
N ALA A 245 11.43 -11.91 -21.74
CA ALA A 245 11.46 -10.54 -21.21
C ALA A 245 12.31 -10.36 -19.93
N PHE A 246 12.46 -11.41 -19.12
CA PHE A 246 13.17 -11.42 -17.84
C PHE A 246 14.50 -12.20 -17.85
N ALA A 247 14.94 -12.67 -19.01
CA ALA A 247 16.13 -13.52 -19.15
C ALA A 247 17.40 -12.76 -19.54
N HIS A 248 17.29 -11.52 -19.92
CA HIS A 248 18.39 -10.68 -20.37
C HIS A 248 18.87 -9.73 -19.28
N PRO A 249 20.12 -9.24 -19.34
CA PRO A 249 20.57 -8.17 -18.44
C PRO A 249 19.64 -6.96 -18.50
N THR A 250 19.40 -6.33 -17.36
CA THR A 250 18.60 -5.10 -17.28
C THR A 250 19.22 -4.01 -18.16
N ASN A 251 18.45 -3.48 -19.11
CA ASN A 251 18.90 -2.51 -20.09
C ASN A 251 18.11 -1.19 -20.05
N VAL A 252 17.26 -1.00 -19.05
CA VAL A 252 16.43 0.18 -18.83
C VAL A 252 16.96 1.00 -17.66
N ASP A 253 16.76 2.33 -17.71
CA ASP A 253 17.12 3.17 -16.58
C ASP A 253 16.08 3.05 -15.47
N THR A 254 16.44 2.39 -14.39
CA THR A 254 15.61 2.21 -13.19
C THR A 254 15.91 3.24 -12.10
N ARG A 255 16.69 4.31 -12.39
CA ARG A 255 17.16 5.28 -11.39
C ARG A 255 16.26 6.50 -11.24
N ASN A 256 15.33 6.71 -12.19
CA ASN A 256 14.40 7.84 -12.09
C ASN A 256 13.63 7.78 -10.76
N ARG A 257 13.41 8.94 -10.14
CA ARG A 257 12.69 9.07 -8.87
C ARG A 257 11.24 8.62 -8.97
N LEU A 258 10.58 8.87 -10.10
CA LEU A 258 9.25 8.39 -10.41
C LEU A 258 9.34 7.35 -11.52
N LEU A 259 9.17 6.09 -11.16
CA LEU A 259 9.36 4.95 -12.06
C LEU A 259 8.07 4.13 -12.16
N VAL A 260 7.61 3.89 -13.37
CA VAL A 260 6.46 3.02 -13.66
C VAL A 260 6.92 1.80 -14.44
N TYR A 261 6.65 0.62 -13.93
CA TYR A 261 6.76 -0.65 -14.64
C TYR A 261 5.41 -0.98 -15.27
N ASP A 262 5.26 -0.70 -16.56
CA ASP A 262 4.09 -1.06 -17.36
C ASP A 262 4.24 -2.50 -17.85
N ILE A 263 3.42 -3.40 -17.32
CA ILE A 263 3.43 -4.84 -17.61
C ILE A 263 2.13 -5.32 -18.28
N MET A 264 1.35 -4.40 -18.85
CA MET A 264 0.08 -4.71 -19.50
C MET A 264 0.23 -5.73 -20.64
N ASP A 265 1.26 -5.57 -21.45
CA ASP A 265 1.48 -6.38 -22.66
C ASP A 265 2.25 -7.70 -22.40
N LEU A 266 2.52 -8.06 -21.13
CA LEU A 266 3.15 -9.35 -20.80
C LEU A 266 2.26 -10.57 -21.13
N GLY A 267 0.96 -10.36 -21.31
CA GLY A 267 0.01 -11.44 -21.51
C GLY A 267 -0.23 -12.28 -20.24
N ARG A 268 -1.28 -13.11 -20.26
CA ARG A 268 -1.76 -13.84 -19.07
C ARG A 268 -0.71 -14.77 -18.46
N GLN A 269 0.13 -15.42 -19.29
CA GLN A 269 1.11 -16.40 -18.80
C GLN A 269 2.27 -15.76 -18.03
N LEU A 270 2.69 -14.56 -18.44
CA LEU A 270 3.79 -13.84 -17.80
C LEU A 270 3.34 -12.87 -16.71
N LYS A 271 2.04 -12.55 -16.58
CA LYS A 271 1.55 -11.50 -15.67
C LYS A 271 1.96 -11.76 -14.23
N THR A 272 1.73 -12.97 -13.71
CA THR A 272 2.09 -13.33 -12.33
C THR A 272 3.61 -13.38 -12.15
N MET A 273 4.34 -13.96 -13.11
CA MET A 273 5.80 -13.97 -13.10
C MET A 273 6.36 -12.54 -13.16
N GLY A 274 5.79 -11.70 -14.02
CA GLY A 274 6.14 -10.28 -14.12
C GLY A 274 5.96 -9.53 -12.81
N LEU A 275 4.84 -9.74 -12.12
CA LEU A 275 4.60 -9.16 -10.80
C LEU A 275 5.67 -9.58 -9.78
N LEU A 276 6.08 -10.85 -9.77
CA LEU A 276 7.16 -11.35 -8.90
C LEU A 276 8.49 -10.68 -9.23
N VAL A 277 8.90 -10.66 -10.52
CA VAL A 277 10.16 -10.06 -10.96
C VAL A 277 10.20 -8.55 -10.68
N ILE A 278 9.12 -7.84 -10.98
CA ILE A 278 9.03 -6.41 -10.68
C ILE A 278 9.07 -6.13 -9.18
N THR A 279 8.40 -6.96 -8.36
CA THR A 279 8.48 -6.82 -6.90
C THR A 279 9.90 -7.05 -6.37
N ASP A 280 10.63 -8.00 -6.95
CA ASP A 280 12.03 -8.21 -6.61
C ASP A 280 12.93 -7.04 -7.08
N ALA A 281 12.68 -6.48 -8.27
CA ALA A 281 13.33 -5.25 -8.73
C ALA A 281 13.03 -4.06 -7.79
N MET A 282 11.79 -3.94 -7.31
CA MET A 282 11.42 -2.94 -6.29
C MET A 282 12.17 -3.17 -4.97
N LEU A 283 12.36 -4.42 -4.52
CA LEU A 283 13.16 -4.75 -3.34
C LEU A 283 14.63 -4.34 -3.51
N ASN A 284 15.20 -4.55 -4.69
CA ASN A 284 16.54 -4.08 -5.03
C ASN A 284 16.62 -2.55 -4.91
N ARG A 285 15.68 -1.82 -5.53
CA ARG A 285 15.61 -0.35 -5.47
C ARG A 285 15.44 0.18 -4.04
N VAL A 286 14.54 -0.41 -3.27
CA VAL A 286 14.31 -0.06 -1.86
C VAL A 286 15.58 -0.29 -1.03
N THR A 287 16.33 -1.37 -1.30
CA THR A 287 17.57 -1.65 -0.60
C THR A 287 18.62 -0.57 -0.85
N ASP A 288 18.80 -0.17 -2.11
CA ASP A 288 19.74 0.88 -2.49
C ASP A 288 19.33 2.25 -1.90
N ASN A 289 18.05 2.58 -1.95
CA ASN A 289 17.52 3.81 -1.38
C ASN A 289 17.68 3.86 0.14
N TRP A 290 17.38 2.77 0.83
CA TRP A 290 17.54 2.66 2.28
C TRP A 290 19.01 2.87 2.69
N ARG A 291 19.96 2.27 1.97
CA ARG A 291 21.40 2.48 2.19
C ARG A 291 21.82 3.94 1.93
N ALA A 292 21.17 4.60 1.00
CA ALA A 292 21.38 6.02 0.70
C ALA A 292 20.59 6.98 1.63
N GLY A 293 19.84 6.46 2.61
CA GLY A 293 19.00 7.26 3.51
C GLY A 293 17.75 7.85 2.86
N ARG A 294 17.31 7.34 1.70
CA ARG A 294 16.13 7.80 0.96
C ARG A 294 14.91 6.94 1.26
N ARG A 295 13.74 7.55 1.27
CA ARG A 295 12.44 6.87 1.37
C ARG A 295 11.92 6.45 0.02
N THR A 296 11.10 5.39 -0.02
CA THR A 296 10.50 4.89 -1.25
C THR A 296 9.02 4.61 -1.04
N HIS A 297 8.15 5.19 -1.88
CA HIS A 297 6.75 4.86 -1.96
C HIS A 297 6.54 3.83 -3.07
N ILE A 298 5.86 2.74 -2.76
CA ILE A 298 5.60 1.65 -3.69
C ILE A 298 4.10 1.54 -3.91
N PHE A 299 3.70 1.47 -5.18
CA PHE A 299 2.32 1.25 -5.57
C PHE A 299 2.23 -0.01 -6.43
N ILE A 300 1.38 -0.95 -6.04
CA ILE A 300 1.17 -2.20 -6.78
C ILE A 300 -0.32 -2.29 -7.09
N ASP A 301 -0.65 -2.13 -8.36
CA ASP A 301 -2.03 -2.26 -8.82
C ASP A 301 -2.39 -3.72 -9.13
N GLU A 302 -3.69 -4.01 -9.15
CA GLU A 302 -4.24 -5.37 -9.29
C GLU A 302 -3.60 -6.39 -8.33
N PHE A 303 -3.35 -5.96 -7.10
CA PHE A 303 -2.60 -6.71 -6.08
C PHE A 303 -3.17 -8.10 -5.78
N HIS A 304 -4.47 -8.32 -6.00
CA HIS A 304 -5.11 -9.61 -5.77
C HIS A 304 -4.51 -10.75 -6.63
N VAL A 305 -3.98 -10.45 -7.83
CA VAL A 305 -3.41 -11.45 -8.75
C VAL A 305 -2.26 -12.25 -8.12
N VAL A 306 -1.54 -11.64 -7.17
CA VAL A 306 -0.43 -12.33 -6.46
C VAL A 306 -0.89 -13.46 -5.57
N PHE A 307 -2.14 -13.42 -5.10
CA PHE A 307 -2.71 -14.43 -4.20
C PHE A 307 -3.47 -15.54 -4.91
N GLU A 308 -3.53 -15.52 -6.24
CA GLU A 308 -4.02 -16.66 -7.03
C GLU A 308 -3.16 -17.92 -6.85
N ASN A 309 -1.90 -17.74 -6.37
CA ASN A 309 -0.98 -18.81 -6.05
C ASN A 309 -0.38 -18.61 -4.65
N GLU A 310 -0.35 -19.67 -3.84
CA GLU A 310 0.13 -19.65 -2.45
C GLU A 310 1.60 -19.20 -2.33
N TYR A 311 2.45 -19.64 -3.26
CA TYR A 311 3.88 -19.32 -3.25
C TYR A 311 4.16 -17.86 -3.59
N SER A 312 3.43 -17.30 -4.57
CA SER A 312 3.48 -15.86 -4.85
C SER A 312 3.06 -15.06 -3.63
N GLY A 313 1.95 -15.45 -3.00
CA GLY A 313 1.46 -14.83 -1.78
C GLY A 313 2.48 -14.84 -0.65
N ALA A 314 3.20 -15.96 -0.45
CA ALA A 314 4.25 -16.08 0.56
C ALA A 314 5.44 -15.14 0.27
N PHE A 315 5.91 -15.09 -0.98
CA PHE A 315 6.96 -14.16 -1.40
C PHE A 315 6.55 -12.70 -1.15
N PHE A 316 5.34 -12.31 -1.58
CA PHE A 316 4.84 -10.96 -1.37
C PHE A 316 4.68 -10.59 0.10
N ASN A 317 4.20 -11.51 0.94
CA ASN A 317 4.13 -11.27 2.38
C ASN A 317 5.53 -11.04 3.00
N SER A 318 6.55 -11.76 2.51
CA SER A 318 7.95 -11.52 2.89
C SER A 318 8.43 -10.15 2.41
N ALA A 319 8.20 -9.81 1.13
CA ALA A 319 8.55 -8.52 0.54
C ALA A 319 7.88 -7.35 1.28
N TRP A 320 6.59 -7.48 1.63
CA TRP A 320 5.80 -6.50 2.36
C TRP A 320 6.40 -6.13 3.72
N ARG A 321 6.90 -7.16 4.45
CA ARG A 321 7.60 -6.95 5.73
C ARG A 321 8.97 -6.30 5.54
N ARG A 322 9.68 -6.65 4.47
CA ARG A 322 11.00 -6.09 4.12
C ARG A 322 10.89 -4.61 3.75
N PHE A 323 9.87 -4.21 2.99
CA PHE A 323 9.63 -2.81 2.64
C PHE A 323 9.54 -1.93 3.89
N ARG A 324 8.72 -2.32 4.86
CA ARG A 324 8.58 -1.59 6.13
C ARG A 324 9.92 -1.40 6.86
N LYS A 325 10.73 -2.46 6.96
CA LYS A 325 12.03 -2.40 7.65
C LYS A 325 13.05 -1.50 6.96
N ARG A 326 12.86 -1.23 5.66
CA ARG A 326 13.75 -0.43 4.81
C ARG A 326 13.20 0.94 4.47
N ASN A 327 12.36 1.48 5.34
CA ASN A 327 11.78 2.82 5.18
C ASN A 327 11.06 2.99 3.82
N ALA A 328 10.40 1.93 3.38
CA ALA A 328 9.56 1.93 2.19
C ALA A 328 8.09 1.76 2.58
N TYR A 329 7.22 2.47 1.85
CA TYR A 329 5.80 2.61 2.13
C TYR A 329 4.94 1.99 1.03
N PRO A 330 4.68 0.68 1.08
CA PRO A 330 3.88 0.01 0.06
C PRO A 330 2.40 0.37 0.17
N THR A 331 1.77 0.47 -1.00
CA THR A 331 0.33 0.65 -1.19
C THR A 331 -0.16 -0.38 -2.19
N ALA A 332 -1.02 -1.29 -1.75
CA ALA A 332 -1.69 -2.26 -2.60
C ALA A 332 -3.04 -1.70 -3.07
N ILE A 333 -3.29 -1.79 -4.37
CA ILE A 333 -4.54 -1.34 -4.98
C ILE A 333 -5.25 -2.58 -5.55
N THR A 334 -6.54 -2.73 -5.28
CA THR A 334 -7.32 -3.84 -5.83
C THR A 334 -8.81 -3.54 -5.91
N GLN A 335 -9.45 -4.12 -6.91
CA GLN A 335 -10.90 -4.14 -7.07
C GLN A 335 -11.54 -5.44 -6.58
N ASN A 336 -10.76 -6.51 -6.44
CA ASN A 336 -11.23 -7.82 -6.01
C ASN A 336 -10.91 -8.06 -4.54
N VAL A 337 -11.75 -7.52 -3.66
CA VAL A 337 -11.57 -7.65 -2.21
C VAL A 337 -11.83 -9.08 -1.75
N GLU A 338 -12.73 -9.82 -2.40
CA GLU A 338 -13.05 -11.21 -2.09
C GLU A 338 -11.79 -12.09 -2.06
N TYR A 339 -10.93 -12.01 -3.10
CA TYR A 339 -9.66 -12.76 -3.13
C TYR A 339 -8.72 -12.45 -1.97
N LEU A 340 -8.70 -11.19 -1.53
CA LEU A 340 -7.90 -10.82 -0.34
C LEU A 340 -8.48 -11.41 0.94
N LEU A 341 -9.81 -11.44 1.07
CA LEU A 341 -10.48 -11.93 2.27
C LEU A 341 -10.44 -13.46 2.38
N ASP A 342 -10.41 -14.17 1.27
CA ASP A 342 -10.33 -15.63 1.23
C ASP A 342 -8.90 -16.17 1.43
N SER A 343 -7.87 -15.34 1.20
CA SER A 343 -6.47 -15.67 1.49
C SER A 343 -6.11 -15.31 2.93
N VAL A 344 -5.66 -16.29 3.73
CA VAL A 344 -5.18 -16.05 5.11
C VAL A 344 -3.99 -15.08 5.14
N LEU A 345 -3.08 -15.18 4.18
CA LEU A 345 -1.94 -14.27 4.08
C LEU A 345 -2.39 -12.85 3.76
N ALA A 346 -3.23 -12.68 2.75
CA ALA A 346 -3.70 -11.37 2.32
C ALA A 346 -4.59 -10.69 3.38
N SER A 347 -5.50 -11.42 4.02
CA SER A 347 -6.34 -10.90 5.10
C SER A 347 -5.51 -10.49 6.31
N THR A 348 -4.43 -11.22 6.63
CA THR A 348 -3.46 -10.83 7.67
C THR A 348 -2.69 -9.56 7.28
N MET A 349 -2.26 -9.42 6.02
CA MET A 349 -1.61 -8.20 5.54
C MET A 349 -2.55 -7.01 5.62
N LEU A 350 -3.80 -7.16 5.21
CA LEU A 350 -4.83 -6.12 5.26
C LEU A 350 -5.14 -5.69 6.71
N SER A 351 -5.39 -6.63 7.61
CA SER A 351 -5.73 -6.34 9.01
C SER A 351 -4.61 -5.62 9.77
N ASN A 352 -3.35 -5.94 9.43
CA ASN A 352 -2.17 -5.32 10.02
C ASN A 352 -1.81 -3.97 9.38
N SER A 353 -2.45 -3.57 8.29
CA SER A 353 -2.18 -2.28 7.64
C SER A 353 -2.93 -1.16 8.33
N GLU A 354 -2.24 -0.04 8.57
CA GLU A 354 -2.79 1.09 9.32
C GLU A 354 -3.36 2.20 8.44
N LEU A 355 -3.09 2.19 7.13
CA LEU A 355 -3.73 3.10 6.18
C LEU A 355 -4.57 2.28 5.19
N ILE A 356 -5.90 2.41 5.26
CA ILE A 356 -6.81 1.72 4.34
C ILE A 356 -7.84 2.71 3.82
N VAL A 357 -7.82 2.92 2.51
CA VAL A 357 -8.83 3.70 1.78
C VAL A 357 -9.88 2.71 1.28
N MET A 358 -11.09 2.81 1.77
CA MET A 358 -12.22 1.97 1.37
C MET A 358 -13.24 2.83 0.62
N LEU A 359 -13.23 2.74 -0.68
CA LEU A 359 -14.23 3.35 -1.56
C LEU A 359 -15.48 2.46 -1.63
N ASN A 360 -16.36 2.67 -2.60
CA ASN A 360 -17.55 1.82 -2.75
C ASN A 360 -17.18 0.33 -2.85
N GLN A 361 -17.86 -0.53 -2.08
CA GLN A 361 -17.60 -1.97 -1.99
C GLN A 361 -18.76 -2.79 -2.52
N ALA A 362 -18.45 -3.97 -3.09
CA ALA A 362 -19.45 -4.94 -3.49
C ALA A 362 -20.26 -5.45 -2.28
N ALA A 363 -21.52 -5.81 -2.50
CA ALA A 363 -22.41 -6.26 -1.43
C ALA A 363 -21.89 -7.51 -0.72
N ALA A 364 -21.26 -8.43 -1.48
CA ALA A 364 -20.70 -9.68 -0.95
C ALA A 364 -19.52 -9.43 0.02
N ASP A 365 -18.69 -8.42 -0.26
CA ASP A 365 -17.43 -8.19 0.46
C ASP A 365 -17.62 -7.39 1.75
N ARG A 366 -18.66 -6.54 1.79
CA ARG A 366 -18.88 -5.59 2.89
C ARG A 366 -18.97 -6.25 4.26
N GLY A 367 -19.67 -7.39 4.38
CA GLY A 367 -19.81 -8.11 5.64
C GLY A 367 -18.46 -8.60 6.17
N LYS A 368 -17.74 -9.35 5.36
CA LYS A 368 -16.40 -9.88 5.70
C LYS A 368 -15.40 -8.75 6.02
N LEU A 369 -15.41 -7.68 5.22
CA LEU A 369 -14.54 -6.52 5.42
C LEU A 369 -14.87 -5.78 6.71
N GLY A 370 -16.15 -5.63 7.02
CA GLY A 370 -16.64 -5.02 8.27
C GLY A 370 -16.21 -5.77 9.51
N GLU A 371 -16.30 -7.09 9.50
CA GLU A 371 -15.83 -7.95 10.58
C GLU A 371 -14.30 -7.88 10.74
N LEU A 372 -13.54 -8.01 9.65
CA LEU A 372 -12.08 -7.99 9.67
C LEU A 372 -11.52 -6.67 10.20
N LEU A 373 -12.12 -5.54 9.82
CA LEU A 373 -11.62 -4.20 10.16
C LEU A 373 -12.38 -3.54 11.33
N ASN A 374 -13.35 -4.24 11.95
CA ASN A 374 -14.20 -3.72 13.01
C ASN A 374 -14.96 -2.43 12.63
N ILE A 375 -15.55 -2.41 11.43
CA ILE A 375 -16.33 -1.28 10.90
C ILE A 375 -17.75 -1.35 11.46
N SER A 376 -18.25 -0.27 12.07
CA SER A 376 -19.62 -0.23 12.58
C SER A 376 -20.66 -0.26 11.45
N ARG A 377 -21.90 -0.59 11.80
CA ARG A 377 -23.02 -0.63 10.86
C ARG A 377 -23.27 0.73 10.23
N GLU A 378 -23.14 1.80 11.01
CA GLU A 378 -23.29 3.18 10.58
C GLU A 378 -22.18 3.58 9.60
N GLN A 379 -20.94 3.25 9.93
CA GLN A 379 -19.78 3.48 9.06
C GLN A 379 -19.90 2.71 7.74
N MET A 380 -20.45 1.49 7.76
CA MET A 380 -20.65 0.67 6.56
C MET A 380 -21.52 1.40 5.51
N GLY A 381 -22.39 2.30 5.93
CA GLY A 381 -23.20 3.15 5.03
C GLY A 381 -22.34 3.96 4.06
N TYR A 382 -21.14 4.41 4.48
CA TYR A 382 -20.28 5.26 3.66
C TYR A 382 -19.51 4.50 2.55
N ILE A 383 -19.50 3.16 2.57
CA ILE A 383 -18.94 2.32 1.50
C ILE A 383 -20.02 1.53 0.75
N THR A 384 -21.29 1.88 1.00
CA THR A 384 -22.47 1.28 0.36
C THR A 384 -23.06 2.27 -0.61
N ASN A 385 -22.97 1.97 -1.92
CA ASN A 385 -23.41 2.88 -3.00
C ASN A 385 -22.81 4.29 -2.89
N ALA A 386 -21.57 4.38 -2.41
CA ALA A 386 -20.84 5.65 -2.32
C ALA A 386 -20.54 6.22 -3.70
N GLU A 387 -20.57 7.55 -3.82
CA GLU A 387 -20.10 8.25 -5.00
C GLU A 387 -18.61 8.02 -5.23
N ALA A 388 -18.15 8.18 -6.48
CA ALA A 388 -16.73 8.08 -6.78
C ALA A 388 -15.92 9.13 -6.00
N GLY A 389 -14.85 8.68 -5.35
CA GLY A 389 -14.02 9.52 -4.47
C GLY A 389 -14.55 9.65 -3.04
N CYS A 390 -15.65 8.98 -2.69
CA CYS A 390 -16.20 8.96 -1.33
C CYS A 390 -16.05 7.58 -0.69
N GLY A 391 -15.89 7.53 0.64
CA GLY A 391 -15.73 6.26 1.33
C GLY A 391 -15.34 6.38 2.80
N LEU A 392 -14.64 5.38 3.30
CA LEU A 392 -14.05 5.34 4.64
C LEU A 392 -12.53 5.32 4.54
N LEU A 393 -11.89 6.08 5.39
CA LEU A 393 -10.44 6.08 5.59
C LEU A 393 -10.12 5.56 6.99
N ARG A 394 -9.35 4.48 7.06
CA ARG A 394 -8.68 4.04 8.28
C ARG A 394 -7.27 4.62 8.31
N TYR A 395 -6.91 5.27 9.42
CA TYR A 395 -5.56 5.76 9.67
C TYR A 395 -5.20 5.46 11.14
N GLY A 396 -4.29 4.51 11.33
CA GLY A 396 -4.03 3.95 12.67
C GLY A 396 -5.29 3.37 13.30
N GLY A 397 -5.66 3.89 14.47
CA GLY A 397 -6.88 3.51 15.17
C GLY A 397 -8.14 4.28 14.77
N ALA A 398 -8.01 5.32 13.93
CA ALA A 398 -9.12 6.17 13.51
C ALA A 398 -9.77 5.61 12.24
N ILE A 399 -11.11 5.64 12.18
CA ILE A 399 -11.89 5.35 10.95
C ILE A 399 -12.85 6.51 10.73
N VAL A 400 -12.64 7.26 9.66
CA VAL A 400 -13.42 8.46 9.34
C VAL A 400 -14.03 8.36 7.95
N PRO A 401 -15.27 8.83 7.76
CA PRO A 401 -15.85 8.96 6.43
C PRO A 401 -15.23 10.16 5.71
N PHE A 402 -14.92 9.99 4.44
CA PHE A 402 -14.31 11.03 3.63
C PHE A 402 -15.03 11.23 2.30
N ALA A 403 -14.90 12.44 1.77
CA ALA A 403 -15.29 12.82 0.42
C ALA A 403 -14.14 13.58 -0.23
N ASN A 404 -13.75 13.15 -1.42
CA ASN A 404 -12.73 13.82 -2.21
C ASN A 404 -13.31 14.19 -3.58
N HIS A 405 -13.52 15.48 -3.78
CA HIS A 405 -14.08 16.06 -5.02
C HIS A 405 -13.03 16.92 -5.69
N PHE A 406 -12.19 16.30 -6.51
CA PHE A 406 -11.14 17.02 -7.23
C PHE A 406 -11.73 17.94 -8.31
N PRO A 407 -11.19 19.18 -8.50
CA PRO A 407 -11.69 20.13 -9.50
C PRO A 407 -11.51 19.62 -10.94
N ARG A 408 -12.62 19.38 -11.66
CA ARG A 408 -12.64 18.77 -12.99
C ARG A 408 -12.02 19.64 -14.10
N GLY A 409 -11.94 20.94 -13.91
CA GLY A 409 -11.44 21.90 -14.91
C GLY A 409 -9.91 22.01 -14.99
N THR A 410 -9.16 21.23 -14.25
CA THR A 410 -7.71 21.30 -14.14
C THR A 410 -7.01 20.35 -15.10
N GLU A 411 -5.79 20.68 -15.50
CA GLU A 411 -4.94 19.79 -16.31
C GLU A 411 -4.60 18.51 -15.53
N LEU A 412 -4.33 18.63 -14.24
CA LEU A 412 -4.06 17.50 -13.37
C LEU A 412 -5.24 16.52 -13.32
N TYR A 413 -6.49 17.01 -13.29
CA TYR A 413 -7.68 16.14 -13.40
C TYR A 413 -7.64 15.30 -14.69
N ARG A 414 -7.28 15.92 -15.84
CA ARG A 414 -7.21 15.23 -17.14
C ARG A 414 -6.13 14.13 -17.15
N LEU A 415 -5.01 14.35 -16.47
CA LEU A 415 -3.95 13.34 -16.34
C LEU A 415 -4.34 12.19 -15.40
N MET A 416 -5.20 12.45 -14.43
CA MET A 416 -5.61 11.45 -13.44
C MET A 416 -6.87 10.68 -13.83
N THR A 417 -7.77 11.25 -14.65
CA THR A 417 -9.01 10.56 -15.02
C THR A 417 -8.74 9.34 -15.90
N THR A 418 -9.49 8.27 -15.68
CA THR A 418 -9.50 7.05 -16.51
C THR A 418 -10.77 6.96 -17.34
N LYS A 419 -11.66 7.96 -17.25
CA LYS A 419 -12.92 7.96 -17.99
C LYS A 419 -12.71 8.36 -19.44
N PRO A 420 -13.17 7.57 -20.42
CA PRO A 420 -13.09 7.93 -21.82
C PRO A 420 -13.84 9.24 -22.10
N GLY A 421 -13.14 10.23 -22.65
CA GLY A 421 -13.75 11.50 -23.11
C GLY A 421 -13.83 12.61 -22.04
N GLU A 422 -13.29 12.41 -20.86
CA GLU A 422 -13.09 13.46 -19.83
C GLU A 422 -11.65 13.98 -19.80
#